data_2c4b1a801b6e8e8702849a3b72d69e2c
#
_entry.id   2c4b1a801b6e8e8702849a3b72d69e2c
#
_cell.length_a   1.000
_cell.length_b   1.000
_cell.length_c   1.000
_cell.angle_alpha   90.00
_cell.angle_beta   90.00
_cell.angle_gamma   90.00
#
_symmetry.space_group_name_H-M   'P 1'
#
loop_
_entity.id
_entity.type
_entity.pdbx_description
1 polymer ?
#
loop_
_entity_poly.entity_id
_entity_poly.type
_entity_poly.pdbx_seq_one_letter_code
_entity_poly.pdbx_strand_id
1 'polypeptide(L)'
;MQGIKKRFAAVLAAALVVLTGCSSRKAASSSRTEDLPDTLSAEEVELPDNKAAYRCTSYQYEDDELVCKYFQDFDDHDNIIRSETAGDPENMELTKLYSYTYDKNGNVTAKTQSYAAPPSTDRDIYFHDRFCYYDDGTLKYHVNYTKDSDSGLWKKNYRKEYDSHGSEVLYISYNSDGSTNYRSETQCEYDSSGNLAKETWHSDGSSMVSEYTYDGAGNILTAVRTESSEDSDESFVYKTEYAYDSRGNLIKETKTDPYDVTVSTEYEYDETDRLIYKDIIGTGSDVHTTYRYEYEKISG
;
A
#
# COMPACT_ATOMS: atom_id res chain seq x y z
N MET A 1 -5.56 -22.88 13.55
CA MET A 1 -6.40 -21.68 13.40
C MET A 1 -5.66 -20.42 13.89
N GLN A 2 -4.41 -20.20 13.48
CA GLN A 2 -3.61 -19.01 13.86
C GLN A 2 -3.13 -18.18 12.65
N GLY A 3 -3.50 -18.57 11.45
CA GLY A 3 -2.99 -17.96 10.20
C GLY A 3 -3.85 -16.85 9.56
N ILE A 4 -5.06 -16.59 10.06
CA ILE A 4 -6.03 -15.71 9.37
C ILE A 4 -6.02 -14.26 9.91
N LYS A 5 -5.38 -14.01 11.06
CA LYS A 5 -5.51 -12.72 11.78
C LYS A 5 -4.75 -11.51 11.23
N LYS A 6 -4.00 -11.62 10.12
CA LYS A 6 -3.07 -10.56 9.69
C LYS A 6 -3.39 -9.87 8.37
N ARG A 7 -4.55 -10.10 7.76
CA ARG A 7 -4.77 -9.67 6.37
C ARG A 7 -5.76 -8.52 6.14
N PHE A 8 -6.48 -8.06 7.14
CA PHE A 8 -7.60 -7.12 6.92
C PHE A 8 -7.30 -5.63 7.06
N ALA A 9 -6.09 -5.21 7.43
CA ALA A 9 -5.75 -3.78 7.57
C ALA A 9 -5.35 -3.08 6.26
N ALA A 10 -5.40 -3.77 5.11
CA ALA A 10 -4.80 -3.30 3.86
C ALA A 10 -5.71 -2.46 2.95
N VAL A 11 -6.96 -2.15 3.33
CA VAL A 11 -7.92 -1.60 2.36
C VAL A 11 -7.88 -0.08 2.23
N LEU A 12 -7.29 0.67 3.15
CA LEU A 12 -7.30 2.15 3.06
C LEU A 12 -6.13 2.87 3.75
N ALA A 13 -4.95 2.26 3.83
CA ALA A 13 -3.76 3.01 4.18
C ALA A 13 -2.74 2.88 3.05
N ALA A 14 -2.49 3.97 2.35
CA ALA A 14 -1.24 4.10 1.63
C ALA A 14 -0.12 3.81 2.65
N ALA A 15 0.62 2.72 2.42
CA ALA A 15 1.84 2.34 3.10
C ALA A 15 1.79 2.25 4.63
N LEU A 16 1.15 1.19 5.17
CA LEU A 16 1.61 0.63 6.43
C LEU A 16 1.71 -0.89 6.25
N VAL A 17 2.90 -1.36 5.91
CA VAL A 17 3.22 -2.79 5.94
C VAL A 17 3.40 -3.15 7.41
N VAL A 18 2.40 -3.74 8.02
CA VAL A 18 2.54 -4.30 9.37
C VAL A 18 3.26 -5.62 9.25
N LEU A 19 4.57 -5.59 9.52
CA LEU A 19 5.38 -6.78 9.64
C LEU A 19 5.32 -7.30 11.07
N THR A 20 4.76 -8.47 11.21
CA THR A 20 4.83 -9.22 12.48
C THR A 20 6.04 -10.12 12.49
N GLY A 21 6.79 -9.99 13.58
CA GLY A 21 8.06 -10.62 13.83
C GLY A 21 8.17 -12.10 13.53
N CYS A 22 9.30 -12.46 12.96
CA CYS A 22 9.85 -13.80 12.91
C CYS A 22 11.20 -13.85 13.61
N SER A 23 11.37 -14.89 14.41
CA SER A 23 12.58 -15.17 15.18
C SER A 23 13.83 -15.33 14.30
N SER A 24 14.94 -14.81 14.81
CA SER A 24 16.28 -14.90 14.27
C SER A 24 16.67 -16.27 13.70
N ARG A 25 17.03 -16.31 12.41
CA ARG A 25 17.90 -17.33 11.81
C ARG A 25 18.97 -16.68 10.96
N LYS A 26 20.21 -17.17 11.14
CA LYS A 26 21.44 -16.72 10.51
C LYS A 26 21.33 -16.65 8.99
N ALA A 27 21.87 -15.58 8.42
CA ALA A 27 22.11 -15.41 7.02
C ALA A 27 22.95 -16.56 6.44
N ALA A 28 22.46 -17.19 5.40
CA ALA A 28 23.21 -18.04 4.50
C ALA A 28 23.35 -17.33 3.13
N SER A 29 24.56 -17.39 2.60
CA SER A 29 25.09 -16.66 1.46
C SER A 29 24.40 -16.90 0.13
N SER A 30 24.31 -15.84 -0.67
CA SER A 30 24.37 -15.75 -2.12
C SER A 30 23.64 -16.82 -2.93
N SER A 31 22.39 -16.56 -3.28
CA SER A 31 21.84 -16.97 -4.57
C SER A 31 21.90 -15.77 -5.52
N ARG A 32 22.36 -16.03 -6.75
CA ARG A 32 22.38 -15.10 -7.86
C ARG A 32 21.02 -14.38 -7.92
N THR A 33 21.00 -13.09 -7.69
CA THR A 33 19.82 -12.25 -7.95
C THR A 33 19.60 -12.31 -9.46
N GLU A 34 18.57 -13.04 -9.91
CA GLU A 34 18.04 -12.83 -11.25
C GLU A 34 17.45 -11.42 -11.24
N ASP A 35 18.20 -10.47 -11.78
CA ASP A 35 17.68 -9.13 -12.01
C ASP A 35 16.52 -9.24 -12.99
N LEU A 36 15.37 -8.70 -12.62
CA LEU A 36 14.25 -8.58 -13.53
C LEU A 36 14.67 -7.76 -14.75
N PRO A 37 14.24 -8.15 -15.97
CA PRO A 37 14.69 -7.54 -17.21
C PRO A 37 14.35 -6.05 -17.28
N ASP A 38 15.13 -5.26 -18.03
CA ASP A 38 14.89 -3.82 -18.20
C ASP A 38 13.64 -3.54 -19.04
N THR A 39 13.24 -4.49 -19.89
CA THR A 39 12.05 -4.42 -20.73
C THR A 39 11.32 -5.75 -20.74
N LEU A 40 9.98 -5.70 -20.95
CA LEU A 40 9.13 -6.86 -21.19
C LEU A 40 8.43 -6.70 -22.54
N SER A 41 8.20 -7.81 -23.24
CA SER A 41 7.31 -7.88 -24.40
C SER A 41 5.84 -7.88 -23.93
N ALA A 42 4.93 -7.65 -24.86
CA ALA A 42 3.49 -7.73 -24.55
C ALA A 42 3.06 -9.14 -24.12
N GLU A 43 3.75 -10.18 -24.62
CA GLU A 43 3.46 -11.59 -24.30
C GLU A 43 3.91 -11.97 -22.88
N GLU A 44 4.83 -11.22 -22.28
CA GLU A 44 5.31 -11.43 -20.91
C GLU A 44 4.43 -10.74 -19.85
N VAL A 45 3.49 -9.90 -20.29
CA VAL A 45 2.53 -9.24 -19.41
C VAL A 45 1.21 -10.04 -19.40
N GLU A 46 1.11 -10.93 -18.41
CA GLU A 46 -0.05 -11.79 -18.27
C GLU A 46 -1.27 -11.04 -17.69
N LEU A 47 -2.44 -11.42 -18.16
CA LEU A 47 -3.75 -10.95 -17.64
C LEU A 47 -4.59 -12.17 -17.22
N PRO A 48 -4.24 -12.82 -16.10
CA PRO A 48 -5.06 -13.92 -15.60
C PRO A 48 -6.45 -13.42 -15.20
N ASP A 49 -7.45 -14.28 -15.40
CA ASP A 49 -8.83 -14.00 -15.00
C ASP A 49 -9.04 -14.43 -13.55
N ASN A 50 -8.67 -13.57 -12.60
CA ASN A 50 -8.91 -13.80 -11.19
C ASN A 50 -10.41 -13.71 -10.90
N LYS A 51 -10.95 -14.71 -10.20
CA LYS A 51 -12.37 -14.76 -9.86
C LYS A 51 -12.65 -13.98 -8.58
N ALA A 52 -13.75 -13.23 -8.61
CA ALA A 52 -14.23 -12.55 -7.41
C ALA A 52 -14.79 -13.57 -6.39
N ALA A 53 -14.32 -13.47 -5.16
CA ALA A 53 -14.81 -14.25 -4.03
C ALA A 53 -15.86 -13.48 -3.22
N TYR A 54 -15.67 -12.17 -3.03
CA TYR A 54 -16.62 -11.31 -2.35
C TYR A 54 -16.52 -9.86 -2.84
N ARG A 55 -17.55 -9.06 -2.51
CA ARG A 55 -17.62 -7.64 -2.77
C ARG A 55 -17.67 -6.86 -1.46
N CYS A 56 -16.93 -5.77 -1.39
CA CYS A 56 -17.10 -4.71 -0.41
C CYS A 56 -17.76 -3.51 -1.10
N THR A 57 -18.83 -3.02 -0.53
CA THR A 57 -19.43 -1.75 -0.91
C THR A 57 -19.19 -0.75 0.20
N SER A 58 -18.57 0.39 -0.09
CA SER A 58 -18.42 1.48 0.85
C SER A 58 -19.23 2.70 0.42
N TYR A 59 -19.84 3.35 1.41
CA TYR A 59 -20.65 4.53 1.25
C TYR A 59 -19.96 5.68 1.98
N GLN A 60 -19.65 6.75 1.27
CA GLN A 60 -19.06 7.97 1.84
C GLN A 60 -20.15 9.00 2.10
N TYR A 61 -20.14 9.57 3.29
CA TYR A 61 -21.03 10.66 3.69
C TYR A 61 -20.19 11.87 4.12
N GLU A 62 -20.66 13.06 3.76
CA GLU A 62 -20.18 14.35 4.24
C GLU A 62 -21.36 15.05 4.89
N ASP A 63 -21.21 15.47 6.15
CA ASP A 63 -22.29 16.08 6.94
C ASP A 63 -23.63 15.30 6.89
N ASP A 64 -23.55 13.96 7.00
CA ASP A 64 -24.66 13.00 6.90
C ASP A 64 -25.31 12.87 5.49
N GLU A 65 -24.81 13.55 4.47
CA GLU A 65 -25.26 13.41 3.09
C GLU A 65 -24.40 12.38 2.34
N LEU A 66 -25.04 11.43 1.65
CA LEU A 66 -24.34 10.45 0.82
C LEU A 66 -23.75 11.13 -0.42
N VAL A 67 -22.41 11.20 -0.50
CA VAL A 67 -21.70 11.86 -1.61
C VAL A 67 -21.12 10.88 -2.61
N CYS A 68 -20.76 9.67 -2.17
CA CYS A 68 -20.14 8.69 -3.05
C CYS A 68 -20.38 7.26 -2.62
N LYS A 69 -20.35 6.35 -3.60
CA LYS A 69 -20.43 4.90 -3.40
C LYS A 69 -19.31 4.22 -4.16
N TYR A 70 -18.56 3.34 -3.49
CA TYR A 70 -17.46 2.59 -4.07
C TYR A 70 -17.78 1.11 -4.04
N PHE A 71 -17.36 0.40 -5.08
CA PHE A 71 -17.44 -1.06 -5.17
C PHE A 71 -16.05 -1.62 -5.35
N GLN A 72 -15.71 -2.63 -4.57
CA GLN A 72 -14.46 -3.36 -4.70
C GLN A 72 -14.74 -4.85 -4.66
N ASP A 73 -14.31 -5.56 -5.71
CA ASP A 73 -14.35 -7.01 -5.75
C ASP A 73 -12.98 -7.56 -5.37
N PHE A 74 -12.97 -8.59 -4.56
CA PHE A 74 -11.78 -9.24 -4.03
C PHE A 74 -11.72 -10.70 -4.48
N ASP A 75 -10.50 -11.20 -4.74
CA ASP A 75 -10.27 -12.63 -4.95
C ASP A 75 -10.21 -13.40 -3.62
N ASP A 76 -9.93 -14.70 -3.70
CA ASP A 76 -9.80 -15.59 -2.53
C ASP A 76 -8.50 -15.39 -1.72
N HIS A 77 -7.61 -14.52 -2.19
CA HIS A 77 -6.40 -14.07 -1.50
C HIS A 77 -6.55 -12.68 -0.88
N ASP A 78 -7.77 -12.13 -0.85
CA ASP A 78 -8.09 -10.78 -0.36
C ASP A 78 -7.46 -9.64 -1.19
N ASN A 79 -7.12 -9.88 -2.46
CA ASN A 79 -6.63 -8.83 -3.36
C ASN A 79 -7.79 -8.22 -4.14
N ILE A 80 -7.77 -6.89 -4.27
CA ILE A 80 -8.75 -6.15 -5.08
C ILE A 80 -8.52 -6.50 -6.54
N ILE A 81 -9.52 -7.10 -7.21
CA ILE A 81 -9.48 -7.40 -8.64
C ILE A 81 -10.30 -6.41 -9.48
N ARG A 82 -11.21 -5.66 -8.84
CA ARG A 82 -12.01 -4.60 -9.48
C ARG A 82 -12.28 -3.49 -8.48
N SER A 83 -12.25 -2.24 -8.94
CA SER A 83 -12.66 -1.08 -8.16
C SER A 83 -13.42 -0.10 -9.05
N GLU A 84 -14.58 0.33 -8.59
CA GLU A 84 -15.47 1.28 -9.26
C GLU A 84 -15.94 2.34 -8.28
N THR A 85 -16.19 3.54 -8.80
CA THR A 85 -16.81 4.64 -8.06
C THR A 85 -18.14 4.97 -8.73
N ALA A 86 -19.23 5.03 -7.96
CA ALA A 86 -20.52 5.48 -8.44
C ALA A 86 -20.94 6.76 -7.71
N GLY A 87 -21.34 7.79 -8.44
CA GLY A 87 -21.90 9.00 -7.84
C GLY A 87 -21.34 10.33 -8.34
N ASP A 88 -20.33 10.35 -9.21
CA ASP A 88 -19.90 11.57 -9.88
C ASP A 88 -20.37 11.57 -11.36
N PRO A 89 -21.47 12.27 -11.70
CA PRO A 89 -22.00 12.31 -13.06
C PRO A 89 -21.10 13.08 -14.05
N GLU A 90 -20.09 13.82 -13.58
CA GLU A 90 -19.17 14.59 -14.42
C GLU A 90 -17.88 13.83 -14.74
N ASN A 91 -17.54 12.80 -13.97
CA ASN A 91 -16.40 11.94 -14.24
C ASN A 91 -16.87 10.61 -14.81
N MET A 92 -16.51 10.33 -16.07
CA MET A 92 -16.73 9.02 -16.68
C MET A 92 -16.05 7.96 -15.80
N GLU A 93 -16.85 7.11 -15.18
CA GLU A 93 -16.41 6.09 -14.25
C GLU A 93 -15.49 5.10 -14.95
N LEU A 94 -14.19 5.25 -14.73
CA LEU A 94 -13.22 4.25 -15.16
C LEU A 94 -13.22 3.11 -14.16
N THR A 95 -13.65 1.93 -14.60
CA THR A 95 -13.45 0.72 -13.81
C THR A 95 -11.98 0.36 -13.79
N LYS A 96 -11.37 0.33 -12.61
CA LYS A 96 -10.02 -0.20 -12.41
C LYS A 96 -10.09 -1.71 -12.25
N LEU A 97 -9.32 -2.41 -13.06
CA LEU A 97 -9.22 -3.87 -13.03
C LEU A 97 -7.79 -4.26 -12.68
N TYR A 98 -7.64 -5.26 -11.84
CA TYR A 98 -6.37 -5.80 -11.43
C TYR A 98 -6.33 -7.30 -11.70
N SER A 99 -5.20 -7.77 -12.18
CA SER A 99 -4.93 -9.19 -12.39
C SER A 99 -3.66 -9.57 -11.66
N TYR A 100 -3.65 -10.73 -11.00
CA TYR A 100 -2.54 -11.19 -10.16
C TYR A 100 -2.08 -12.58 -10.57
N THR A 101 -0.77 -12.80 -10.52
CA THR A 101 -0.18 -14.15 -10.53
C THR A 101 0.45 -14.42 -9.18
N TYR A 102 0.45 -15.70 -8.78
CA TYR A 102 0.92 -16.14 -7.46
C TYR A 102 1.95 -17.24 -7.60
N ASP A 103 2.90 -17.30 -6.67
CA ASP A 103 3.75 -18.46 -6.50
C ASP A 103 3.01 -19.59 -5.75
N LYS A 104 3.68 -20.73 -5.60
CA LYS A 104 3.15 -21.90 -4.86
C LYS A 104 2.86 -21.64 -3.37
N ASN A 105 3.37 -20.55 -2.80
CA ASN A 105 3.18 -20.17 -1.41
C ASN A 105 2.05 -19.13 -1.26
N GLY A 106 1.44 -18.68 -2.38
CA GLY A 106 0.41 -17.65 -2.42
C GLY A 106 0.95 -16.22 -2.42
N ASN A 107 2.26 -16.00 -2.63
CA ASN A 107 2.81 -14.66 -2.77
C ASN A 107 2.52 -14.13 -4.18
N VAL A 108 2.16 -12.86 -4.30
CA VAL A 108 1.93 -12.19 -5.59
C VAL A 108 3.25 -12.06 -6.34
N THR A 109 3.40 -12.70 -7.48
CA THR A 109 4.59 -12.59 -8.33
C THR A 109 4.47 -11.52 -9.41
N ALA A 110 3.24 -11.25 -9.87
CA ALA A 110 2.96 -10.11 -10.72
C ALA A 110 1.57 -9.53 -10.44
N LYS A 111 1.42 -8.24 -10.74
CA LYS A 111 0.16 -7.49 -10.68
C LYS A 111 0.06 -6.64 -11.94
N THR A 112 -1.05 -6.71 -12.65
CA THR A 112 -1.33 -5.86 -13.79
C THR A 112 -2.54 -4.99 -13.50
N GLN A 113 -2.40 -3.69 -13.70
CA GLN A 113 -3.49 -2.72 -13.58
C GLN A 113 -3.95 -2.27 -14.96
N SER A 114 -5.25 -2.37 -15.20
CA SER A 114 -5.91 -1.91 -16.41
C SER A 114 -7.15 -1.09 -16.09
N TYR A 115 -7.60 -0.32 -17.07
CA TYR A 115 -8.85 0.43 -16.99
C TYR A 115 -9.80 -0.04 -18.09
N ALA A 116 -11.08 -0.07 -17.78
CA ALA A 116 -12.12 -0.25 -18.75
C ALA A 116 -13.11 0.92 -18.65
N ALA A 117 -13.41 1.55 -19.79
CA ALA A 117 -14.46 2.57 -19.88
C ALA A 117 -15.76 1.89 -20.34
N PRO A 118 -16.84 1.88 -19.54
CA PRO A 118 -18.12 1.37 -19.99
C PRO A 118 -18.63 2.14 -21.25
N PRO A 119 -19.21 1.50 -22.24
CA PRO A 119 -19.51 0.07 -22.35
C PRO A 119 -18.42 -0.80 -22.98
N SER A 120 -17.20 -0.27 -23.18
CA SER A 120 -16.10 -1.02 -23.79
C SER A 120 -15.60 -2.13 -22.85
N THR A 121 -15.34 -3.31 -23.43
CA THR A 121 -14.64 -4.42 -22.77
C THR A 121 -13.12 -4.37 -23.03
N ASP A 122 -12.66 -3.44 -23.88
CA ASP A 122 -11.24 -3.28 -24.17
C ASP A 122 -10.54 -2.72 -22.92
N ARG A 123 -9.46 -3.36 -22.54
CA ARG A 123 -8.68 -3.01 -21.37
C ARG A 123 -7.41 -2.29 -21.80
N ASP A 124 -7.28 -1.04 -21.42
CA ASP A 124 -6.01 -0.33 -21.54
C ASP A 124 -5.16 -0.68 -20.32
N ILE A 125 -4.06 -1.39 -20.54
CA ILE A 125 -3.10 -1.73 -19.49
C ILE A 125 -2.18 -0.55 -19.27
N TYR A 126 -2.04 -0.11 -18.02
CA TYR A 126 -1.22 1.05 -17.66
C TYR A 126 0.04 0.67 -16.89
N PHE A 127 -0.06 -0.30 -15.97
CA PHE A 127 1.03 -0.71 -15.10
C PHE A 127 1.11 -2.22 -15.02
N HIS A 128 2.34 -2.71 -14.98
CA HIS A 128 2.65 -4.09 -14.67
C HIS A 128 3.74 -4.13 -13.62
N ASP A 129 3.47 -4.78 -12.51
CA ASP A 129 4.38 -4.92 -11.38
C ASP A 129 4.90 -6.35 -11.31
N ARG A 130 6.18 -6.51 -11.02
CA ARG A 130 6.80 -7.81 -10.69
C ARG A 130 7.43 -7.76 -9.32
N PHE A 131 7.29 -8.86 -8.58
CA PHE A 131 7.70 -8.99 -7.20
C PHE A 131 8.67 -10.17 -7.05
N CYS A 132 9.70 -9.98 -6.24
CA CYS A 132 10.64 -11.02 -5.83
C CYS A 132 10.74 -11.05 -4.31
N TYR A 133 10.90 -12.26 -3.77
CA TYR A 133 10.88 -12.51 -2.34
C TYR A 133 12.18 -13.15 -1.87
N TYR A 134 12.49 -12.95 -0.60
CA TYR A 134 13.46 -13.76 0.13
C TYR A 134 12.89 -15.17 0.38
N ASP A 135 13.76 -16.10 0.78
CA ASP A 135 13.36 -17.50 1.05
C ASP A 135 12.32 -17.64 2.18
N ASP A 136 12.22 -16.66 3.06
CA ASP A 136 11.25 -16.60 4.15
C ASP A 136 9.90 -16.01 3.75
N GLY A 137 9.76 -15.57 2.50
CA GLY A 137 8.55 -14.93 1.97
C GLY A 137 8.49 -13.41 2.18
N THR A 138 9.53 -12.79 2.76
CA THR A 138 9.61 -11.32 2.85
C THR A 138 9.87 -10.73 1.46
N LEU A 139 9.19 -9.64 1.10
CA LEU A 139 9.40 -8.96 -0.17
C LEU A 139 10.83 -8.42 -0.25
N LYS A 140 11.55 -8.79 -1.32
CA LYS A 140 12.94 -8.40 -1.55
C LYS A 140 13.06 -7.20 -2.46
N TYR A 141 12.32 -7.22 -3.56
CA TYR A 141 12.23 -6.08 -4.45
C TYR A 141 10.96 -6.15 -5.30
N HIS A 142 10.57 -5.00 -5.78
CA HIS A 142 9.41 -4.77 -6.63
C HIS A 142 9.83 -3.86 -7.79
N VAL A 143 9.44 -4.22 -9.01
CA VAL A 143 9.69 -3.43 -10.22
C VAL A 143 8.37 -3.14 -10.90
N ASN A 144 8.13 -1.87 -11.16
CA ASN A 144 6.99 -1.40 -11.93
C ASN A 144 7.41 -1.12 -13.36
N TYR A 145 6.56 -1.52 -14.30
CA TYR A 145 6.73 -1.30 -15.73
C TYR A 145 5.57 -0.49 -16.28
N THR A 146 5.87 0.42 -17.22
CA THR A 146 4.91 1.16 -18.01
C THR A 146 5.11 0.85 -19.50
N LYS A 147 4.02 0.89 -20.28
CA LYS A 147 4.08 0.63 -21.71
C LYS A 147 4.61 1.87 -22.43
N ASP A 148 5.66 1.70 -23.19
CA ASP A 148 6.20 2.72 -24.06
C ASP A 148 5.40 2.77 -25.37
N SER A 149 4.83 3.93 -25.68
CA SER A 149 3.94 4.12 -26.83
C SER A 149 4.61 3.91 -28.18
N ASP A 150 5.92 4.20 -28.26
CA ASP A 150 6.67 4.20 -29.53
C ASP A 150 7.15 2.79 -29.90
N SER A 151 7.67 2.06 -28.93
CA SER A 151 8.19 0.70 -29.14
C SER A 151 7.16 -0.40 -28.86
N GLY A 152 6.10 -0.11 -28.11
CA GLY A 152 5.14 -1.10 -27.64
C GLY A 152 5.68 -2.03 -26.54
N LEU A 153 6.94 -1.85 -26.13
CA LEU A 153 7.56 -2.60 -25.04
C LEU A 153 7.19 -2.02 -23.69
N TRP A 154 7.24 -2.87 -22.67
CA TRP A 154 7.11 -2.45 -21.28
C TRP A 154 8.50 -2.11 -20.74
N LYS A 155 8.70 -0.87 -20.27
CA LYS A 155 9.97 -0.36 -19.73
C LYS A 155 9.85 -0.18 -18.22
N LYS A 156 10.96 -0.42 -17.52
CA LYS A 156 11.04 -0.10 -16.10
C LYS A 156 10.68 1.37 -15.86
N ASN A 157 9.74 1.60 -14.96
CA ASN A 157 9.35 2.92 -14.48
C ASN A 157 10.04 3.21 -13.14
N TYR A 158 9.95 2.26 -12.20
CA TYR A 158 10.69 2.33 -10.95
C TYR A 158 11.03 0.94 -10.39
N ARG A 159 12.00 0.91 -9.47
CA ARG A 159 12.37 -0.25 -8.64
C ARG A 159 12.41 0.17 -7.18
N LYS A 160 11.90 -0.68 -6.31
CA LYS A 160 12.01 -0.61 -4.86
C LYS A 160 12.71 -1.85 -4.35
N GLU A 161 13.63 -1.67 -3.39
CA GLU A 161 14.26 -2.79 -2.70
C GLU A 161 13.95 -2.72 -1.20
N TYR A 162 13.83 -3.88 -0.60
CA TYR A 162 13.48 -4.05 0.79
C TYR A 162 14.55 -4.89 1.50
N ASP A 163 14.80 -4.59 2.77
CA ASP A 163 15.67 -5.43 3.58
C ASP A 163 14.96 -6.70 4.07
N SER A 164 15.66 -7.52 4.85
CA SER A 164 15.11 -8.78 5.39
C SER A 164 14.02 -8.59 6.44
N HIS A 165 13.76 -7.36 6.89
CA HIS A 165 12.65 -7.02 7.78
C HIS A 165 11.44 -6.49 6.97
N GLY A 166 11.62 -6.26 5.64
CA GLY A 166 10.61 -5.76 4.73
C GLY A 166 10.50 -4.23 4.68
N SER A 167 11.47 -3.52 5.26
CA SER A 167 11.54 -2.05 5.15
C SER A 167 12.15 -1.65 3.80
N GLU A 168 11.56 -0.63 3.14
CA GLU A 168 12.08 -0.09 1.89
C GLU A 168 13.42 0.63 2.15
N VAL A 169 14.48 0.14 1.52
CA VAL A 169 15.84 0.67 1.69
C VAL A 169 16.37 1.36 0.44
N LEU A 170 15.74 1.15 -0.72
CA LEU A 170 16.15 1.76 -1.98
C LEU A 170 14.93 2.02 -2.87
N TYR A 171 14.86 3.22 -3.43
CA TYR A 171 13.95 3.59 -4.53
C TYR A 171 14.76 4.12 -5.72
N ILE A 172 14.46 3.65 -6.92
CA ILE A 172 15.04 4.13 -8.17
C ILE A 172 13.91 4.35 -9.16
N SER A 173 13.82 5.54 -9.76
CA SER A 173 12.99 5.77 -10.95
C SER A 173 13.85 5.92 -12.20
N TYR A 174 13.25 5.61 -13.36
CA TYR A 174 13.94 5.57 -14.63
C TYR A 174 13.31 6.51 -15.65
N ASN A 175 14.13 7.07 -16.51
CA ASN A 175 13.71 7.77 -17.71
C ASN A 175 13.28 6.76 -18.80
N SER A 176 12.60 7.23 -19.84
CA SER A 176 12.17 6.41 -20.98
C SER A 176 13.32 5.73 -21.74
N ASP A 177 14.53 6.27 -21.68
CA ASP A 177 15.74 5.69 -22.25
C ASP A 177 16.42 4.62 -21.35
N GLY A 178 15.87 4.37 -20.15
CA GLY A 178 16.38 3.44 -19.16
C GLY A 178 17.45 4.02 -18.22
N SER A 179 17.86 5.28 -18.41
CA SER A 179 18.76 5.95 -17.47
C SER A 179 18.05 6.23 -16.14
N THR A 180 18.82 6.29 -15.06
CA THR A 180 18.27 6.67 -13.74
C THR A 180 17.82 8.13 -13.77
N ASN A 181 16.55 8.36 -13.42
CA ASN A 181 15.99 9.68 -13.23
C ASN A 181 16.19 10.17 -11.78
N TYR A 182 15.92 9.29 -10.81
CA TYR A 182 16.01 9.62 -9.40
C TYR A 182 16.39 8.37 -8.60
N ARG A 183 17.16 8.58 -7.52
CA ARG A 183 17.56 7.52 -6.58
C ARG A 183 17.49 8.05 -5.16
N SER A 184 16.90 7.29 -4.26
CA SER A 184 16.96 7.54 -2.82
C SER A 184 17.28 6.27 -2.06
N GLU A 185 17.97 6.44 -0.94
CA GLU A 185 18.29 5.37 -0.02
C GLU A 185 17.71 5.71 1.36
N THR A 186 17.18 4.69 2.03
CA THR A 186 16.63 4.79 3.37
C THR A 186 17.48 3.92 4.30
N GLN A 187 17.95 4.49 5.40
CA GLN A 187 18.61 3.77 6.47
C GLN A 187 17.56 3.40 7.53
N CYS A 188 17.51 2.11 7.89
CA CYS A 188 16.55 1.57 8.85
C CYS A 188 17.29 1.07 10.10
N GLU A 189 16.78 1.43 11.28
CA GLU A 189 17.25 0.96 12.59
C GLU A 189 16.10 0.20 13.27
N TYR A 190 16.40 -0.92 13.90
CA TYR A 190 15.42 -1.80 14.51
C TYR A 190 15.63 -1.91 16.01
N ASP A 191 14.54 -2.04 16.77
CA ASP A 191 14.58 -2.32 18.19
C ASP A 191 15.01 -3.78 18.47
N SER A 192 15.17 -4.13 19.76
CA SER A 192 15.56 -5.47 20.16
C SER A 192 14.51 -6.55 19.85
N SER A 193 13.28 -6.17 19.52
CA SER A 193 12.20 -7.05 19.12
C SER A 193 12.12 -7.21 17.59
N GLY A 194 12.95 -6.46 16.84
CA GLY A 194 12.95 -6.46 15.37
C GLY A 194 11.92 -5.50 14.74
N ASN A 195 11.30 -4.62 15.52
CA ASN A 195 10.42 -3.58 14.98
C ASN A 195 11.26 -2.41 14.47
N LEU A 196 10.82 -1.75 13.38
CA LEU A 196 11.46 -0.57 12.82
C LEU A 196 11.38 0.59 13.82
N ALA A 197 12.48 0.91 14.49
CA ALA A 197 12.52 1.99 15.48
C ALA A 197 12.74 3.36 14.85
N LYS A 198 13.51 3.40 13.74
CA LYS A 198 13.83 4.64 13.03
C LYS A 198 14.14 4.35 11.57
N GLU A 199 13.70 5.26 10.72
CA GLU A 199 14.17 5.34 9.33
C GLU A 199 14.67 6.74 9.02
N THR A 200 15.71 6.83 8.20
CA THR A 200 16.30 8.08 7.75
C THR A 200 16.43 8.04 6.24
N TRP A 201 15.71 8.93 5.58
CA TRP A 201 15.76 9.12 4.15
C TRP A 201 16.49 10.40 3.81
N HIS A 202 17.32 10.36 2.76
CA HIS A 202 18.03 11.50 2.22
C HIS A 202 17.83 11.61 0.72
N SER A 203 17.63 12.83 0.26
CA SER A 203 17.64 13.21 -1.15
C SER A 203 18.08 14.64 -1.30
N ASP A 204 18.67 14.98 -2.43
CA ASP A 204 19.21 16.29 -2.86
C ASP A 204 18.83 17.47 -1.95
N GLY A 205 19.61 17.67 -0.88
CA GLY A 205 19.44 18.78 0.08
C GLY A 205 18.23 18.66 1.03
N SER A 206 17.55 17.52 1.07
CA SER A 206 16.46 17.27 2.00
C SER A 206 16.67 15.98 2.78
N SER A 207 16.21 15.95 4.03
CA SER A 207 16.18 14.74 4.84
C SER A 207 14.84 14.57 5.54
N MET A 208 14.46 13.32 5.73
CA MET A 208 13.29 12.92 6.49
C MET A 208 13.69 11.85 7.48
N VAL A 209 13.34 12.05 8.74
CA VAL A 209 13.55 11.09 9.82
C VAL A 209 12.20 10.71 10.39
N SER A 210 11.91 9.41 10.44
CA SER A 210 10.71 8.88 11.11
C SER A 210 11.15 8.00 12.28
N GLU A 211 10.51 8.19 13.43
CA GLU A 211 10.77 7.43 14.67
C GLU A 211 9.45 6.80 15.13
N TYR A 212 9.53 5.56 15.59
CA TYR A 212 8.36 4.74 15.91
C TYR A 212 8.45 4.20 17.34
N THR A 213 7.29 4.11 18.00
CA THR A 213 7.17 3.38 19.28
C THR A 213 6.07 2.32 19.16
N TYR A 214 6.20 1.26 19.95
CA TYR A 214 5.35 0.07 19.86
C TYR A 214 4.80 -0.32 21.22
N ASP A 215 3.64 -1.00 21.22
CA ASP A 215 3.15 -1.71 22.39
C ASP A 215 3.84 -3.09 22.55
N GLY A 216 3.50 -3.81 23.60
CA GLY A 216 4.06 -5.14 23.87
C GLY A 216 3.63 -6.24 22.87
N ALA A 217 2.65 -5.97 22.02
CA ALA A 217 2.18 -6.86 20.95
C ALA A 217 2.84 -6.53 19.58
N GLY A 218 3.62 -5.45 19.50
CA GLY A 218 4.27 -4.98 18.28
C GLY A 218 3.40 -4.07 17.42
N ASN A 219 2.30 -3.52 17.96
CA ASN A 219 1.52 -2.52 17.26
C ASN A 219 2.16 -1.14 17.44
N ILE A 220 2.20 -0.32 16.38
CA ILE A 220 2.75 1.05 16.45
C ILE A 220 1.86 1.91 17.34
N LEU A 221 2.42 2.53 18.36
CA LEU A 221 1.73 3.50 19.22
C LEU A 221 1.89 4.93 18.72
N THR A 222 3.11 5.28 18.27
CA THR A 222 3.39 6.60 17.72
C THR A 222 4.33 6.51 16.52
N ALA A 223 4.15 7.42 15.56
CA ALA A 223 5.10 7.71 14.51
C ALA A 223 5.35 9.22 14.50
N VAL A 224 6.62 9.62 14.58
CA VAL A 224 7.03 11.03 14.52
C VAL A 224 7.93 11.20 13.31
N ARG A 225 7.51 12.02 12.34
CA ARG A 225 8.26 12.34 11.14
C ARG A 225 8.76 13.77 11.21
N THR A 226 10.07 13.95 11.05
CA THR A 226 10.73 15.26 10.95
C THR A 226 11.29 15.42 9.55
N GLU A 227 10.86 16.48 8.86
CA GLU A 227 11.36 16.88 7.55
C GLU A 227 12.24 18.10 7.71
N SER A 228 13.40 18.12 7.07
CA SER A 228 14.35 19.22 7.07
C SER A 228 14.97 19.40 5.68
N SER A 229 15.41 20.63 5.38
CA SER A 229 16.07 20.99 4.13
C SER A 229 17.40 21.68 4.46
N GLU A 230 18.43 21.44 3.66
CA GLU A 230 19.74 22.13 3.81
C GLU A 230 19.63 23.63 3.53
N ASP A 231 18.62 24.05 2.79
CA ASP A 231 18.38 25.46 2.45
C ASP A 231 17.57 26.22 3.50
N SER A 232 17.13 25.56 4.58
CA SER A 232 16.30 26.14 5.63
C SER A 232 16.68 25.63 7.02
N ASP A 233 16.76 26.56 7.99
CA ASP A 233 16.91 26.22 9.41
C ASP A 233 15.60 25.69 10.03
N GLU A 234 14.50 25.68 9.28
CA GLU A 234 13.20 25.23 9.74
C GLU A 234 13.05 23.72 9.50
N SER A 235 12.47 23.03 10.48
CA SER A 235 12.04 21.65 10.36
C SER A 235 10.54 21.53 10.59
N PHE A 236 9.90 20.61 9.86
CA PHE A 236 8.48 20.31 9.98
C PHE A 236 8.31 18.97 10.70
N VAL A 237 7.54 18.98 11.81
CA VAL A 237 7.29 17.78 12.60
C VAL A 237 5.85 17.36 12.45
N TYR A 238 5.65 16.12 12.01
CA TYR A 238 4.35 15.46 11.91
C TYR A 238 4.28 14.35 12.95
N LYS A 239 3.19 14.26 13.68
CA LYS A 239 2.98 13.20 14.67
C LYS A 239 1.74 12.39 14.31
N THR A 240 1.82 11.08 14.42
CA THR A 240 0.66 10.18 14.35
C THR A 240 0.61 9.32 15.60
N GLU A 241 -0.55 9.23 16.21
CA GLU A 241 -0.84 8.39 17.39
C GLU A 241 -1.88 7.34 17.00
N TYR A 242 -1.71 6.13 17.51
CA TYR A 242 -2.55 4.98 17.19
C TYR A 242 -3.10 4.34 18.46
N ALA A 243 -4.34 3.83 18.38
CA ALA A 243 -4.94 3.04 19.44
C ALA A 243 -5.59 1.78 18.84
N TYR A 244 -5.52 0.68 19.61
CA TYR A 244 -5.99 -0.63 19.17
C TYR A 244 -6.97 -1.23 20.16
N ASP A 245 -7.88 -2.08 19.65
CA ASP A 245 -8.75 -2.90 20.50
C ASP A 245 -7.97 -4.13 21.05
N SER A 246 -8.64 -4.91 21.90
CA SER A 246 -8.04 -6.11 22.50
C SER A 246 -7.75 -7.24 21.49
N ARG A 247 -8.26 -7.13 20.25
CA ARG A 247 -8.02 -8.06 19.14
C ARG A 247 -6.85 -7.62 18.28
N GLY A 248 -6.33 -6.39 18.49
CA GLY A 248 -5.27 -5.77 17.72
C GLY A 248 -5.76 -5.02 16.48
N ASN A 249 -7.07 -4.72 16.38
CA ASN A 249 -7.59 -3.89 15.31
C ASN A 249 -7.35 -2.41 15.64
N LEU A 250 -6.91 -1.62 14.66
CA LEU A 250 -6.73 -0.17 14.80
C LEU A 250 -8.10 0.49 14.98
N ILE A 251 -8.37 1.06 16.16
CA ILE A 251 -9.65 1.73 16.45
C ILE A 251 -9.57 3.24 16.37
N LYS A 252 -8.36 3.82 16.43
CA LYS A 252 -8.14 5.26 16.30
C LYS A 252 -6.77 5.59 15.75
N GLU A 253 -6.73 6.56 14.85
CA GLU A 253 -5.53 7.23 14.36
C GLU A 253 -5.71 8.74 14.55
N THR A 254 -4.71 9.43 15.10
CA THR A 254 -4.70 10.90 15.20
C THR A 254 -3.43 11.43 14.56
N LYS A 255 -3.58 12.22 13.51
CA LYS A 255 -2.48 12.90 12.81
C LYS A 255 -2.46 14.37 13.22
N THR A 256 -1.27 14.85 13.57
CA THR A 256 -1.02 16.27 13.88
C THR A 256 0.05 16.78 12.90
N ASP A 257 -0.26 17.85 12.20
CA ASP A 257 0.66 18.52 11.30
C ASP A 257 1.58 19.53 12.04
N PRO A 258 2.58 20.14 11.37
CA PRO A 258 3.49 21.11 12.00
C PRO A 258 2.83 22.39 12.52
N TYR A 259 1.58 22.61 12.20
CA TYR A 259 0.78 23.79 12.60
C TYR A 259 -0.26 23.44 13.69
N ASP A 260 -0.10 22.29 14.33
CA ASP A 260 -1.02 21.76 15.36
C ASP A 260 -2.45 21.49 14.84
N VAL A 261 -2.63 21.40 13.52
CA VAL A 261 -3.91 20.93 12.95
C VAL A 261 -3.97 19.41 13.11
N THR A 262 -5.08 18.93 13.70
CA THR A 262 -5.27 17.50 13.92
C THR A 262 -6.38 16.93 13.04
N VAL A 263 -6.14 15.70 12.55
CA VAL A 263 -7.16 14.86 11.92
C VAL A 263 -7.25 13.56 12.70
N SER A 264 -8.42 13.27 13.24
CA SER A 264 -8.71 12.02 13.95
C SER A 264 -9.54 11.11 13.05
N THR A 265 -9.16 9.85 12.99
CA THR A 265 -9.93 8.82 12.30
C THR A 265 -10.26 7.72 13.30
N GLU A 266 -11.53 7.35 13.39
CA GLU A 266 -12.02 6.26 14.22
C GLU A 266 -12.53 5.11 13.34
N TYR A 267 -12.38 3.87 13.81
CA TYR A 267 -12.71 2.67 13.06
C TYR A 267 -13.50 1.70 13.90
N GLU A 268 -14.51 1.05 13.29
CA GLU A 268 -15.26 -0.03 13.92
C GLU A 268 -15.23 -1.28 13.05
N TYR A 269 -15.23 -2.44 13.70
CA TYR A 269 -15.10 -3.74 13.06
C TYR A 269 -16.23 -4.68 13.49
N ASP A 270 -16.63 -5.58 12.59
CA ASP A 270 -17.55 -6.65 12.92
C ASP A 270 -16.87 -7.77 13.75
N GLU A 271 -17.63 -8.81 14.07
CA GLU A 271 -17.13 -9.96 14.84
C GLU A 271 -16.06 -10.77 14.09
N THR A 272 -15.92 -10.59 12.78
CA THR A 272 -14.94 -11.26 11.93
C THR A 272 -13.73 -10.39 11.59
N ASP A 273 -13.56 -9.26 12.29
CA ASP A 273 -12.50 -8.25 12.11
C ASP A 273 -12.58 -7.54 10.75
N ARG A 274 -13.76 -7.44 10.12
CA ARG A 274 -13.98 -6.63 8.93
C ARG A 274 -14.37 -5.21 9.34
N LEU A 275 -13.75 -4.21 8.69
CA LEU A 275 -14.08 -2.80 8.89
C LEU A 275 -15.53 -2.53 8.44
N ILE A 276 -16.38 -2.02 9.34
CA ILE A 276 -17.78 -1.70 9.05
C ILE A 276 -18.05 -0.20 9.09
N TYR A 277 -17.23 0.56 9.80
CA TYR A 277 -17.37 2.00 9.93
C TYR A 277 -16.03 2.71 10.06
N LYS A 278 -15.93 3.89 9.45
CA LYS A 278 -14.80 4.80 9.57
C LYS A 278 -15.30 6.21 9.65
N ASP A 279 -14.77 6.98 10.60
CA ASP A 279 -15.12 8.37 10.86
C ASP A 279 -13.88 9.25 10.83
N ILE A 280 -13.91 10.36 10.08
CA ILE A 280 -12.79 11.27 9.90
C ILE A 280 -13.24 12.67 10.31
N ILE A 281 -12.58 13.22 11.34
CA ILE A 281 -12.85 14.54 11.88
C ILE A 281 -11.55 15.36 11.88
N GLY A 282 -11.59 16.54 11.26
CA GLY A 282 -10.46 17.48 11.22
C GLY A 282 -10.71 18.71 12.11
N THR A 283 -9.71 19.15 12.88
CA THR A 283 -9.82 20.34 13.73
C THR A 283 -9.59 21.67 13.00
N GLY A 284 -9.19 21.64 11.74
CA GLY A 284 -8.95 22.85 10.92
C GLY A 284 -9.89 23.00 9.72
N SER A 285 -10.80 22.04 9.55
CA SER A 285 -11.81 22.05 8.50
C SER A 285 -13.16 21.70 9.11
N ASP A 286 -14.23 22.32 8.61
CA ASP A 286 -15.61 21.95 8.99
C ASP A 286 -16.03 20.62 8.32
N VAL A 287 -15.09 19.87 7.70
CA VAL A 287 -15.42 18.62 6.99
C VAL A 287 -15.37 17.44 7.95
N HIS A 288 -16.52 16.82 8.09
CA HIS A 288 -16.71 15.55 8.77
C HIS A 288 -17.10 14.50 7.72
N THR A 289 -16.25 13.48 7.55
CA THR A 289 -16.46 12.44 6.53
C THR A 289 -16.60 11.08 7.18
N THR A 290 -17.70 10.39 6.90
CA THR A 290 -17.92 9.03 7.38
C THR A 290 -18.00 8.03 6.23
N TYR A 291 -17.59 6.80 6.51
CA TYR A 291 -17.70 5.68 5.59
C TYR A 291 -18.40 4.52 6.28
N ARG A 292 -19.30 3.86 5.56
CA ARG A 292 -19.93 2.61 5.97
C ARG A 292 -19.59 1.52 4.96
N TYR A 293 -19.35 0.30 5.43
CA TYR A 293 -18.90 -0.82 4.60
C TYR A 293 -19.86 -2.00 4.73
N GLU A 294 -20.21 -2.58 3.60
CA GLU A 294 -21.05 -3.77 3.51
C GLU A 294 -20.31 -4.84 2.69
N TYR A 295 -20.39 -6.09 3.12
CA TYR A 295 -19.71 -7.22 2.49
C TYR A 295 -20.71 -8.26 2.03
N GLU A 296 -20.61 -8.66 0.77
CA GLU A 296 -21.41 -9.73 0.19
C GLU A 296 -20.51 -10.79 -0.43
N LYS A 297 -20.86 -12.07 -0.23
CA LYS A 297 -20.17 -13.17 -0.89
C LYS A 297 -20.68 -13.27 -2.33
N ILE A 298 -19.75 -13.30 -3.30
CA ILE A 298 -20.09 -13.54 -4.68
C ILE A 298 -20.17 -15.06 -4.88
N SER A 299 -21.39 -15.56 -5.18
CA SER A 299 -21.58 -16.96 -5.60
C SER A 299 -21.10 -17.10 -7.04
N GLY A 300 -20.02 -17.85 -7.24
CA GLY A 300 -19.51 -18.23 -8.56
C GLY A 300 -20.42 -19.18 -9.32
#